data_bbe41ac57783d4eb556b7c6f247e6f42
#
_entry.id   bbe41ac57783d4eb556b7c6f247e6f42
#
_cell.length_a   1.000
_cell.length_b   1.000
_cell.length_c   1.000
_cell.angle_alpha   90.00
_cell.angle_beta   90.00
_cell.angle_gamma   90.00
#
_symmetry.space_group_name_H-M   'P 1'
#
loop_
_entity.id
_entity.type
_entity.pdbx_description
1 polymer ?
#
loop_
_entity_poly.entity_id
_entity_poly.type
_entity_poly.pdbx_seq_one_letter_code
_entity_poly.pdbx_strand_id
1 'polypeptide(L)'
;MNFTYKTVKTKEERIEEYAKISKNNPGKIPIICEKAPKSNIKKIDKTKYLVSGDLTIAQFTSLIRKKLNLEQANALFLLVKGKNALTGNDPMSDVYKKYKDEEDGFLYIAYASELVWGRK
;
A
#
# COMPACT_ATOMS: atom_id res chain seq x y z
N MET A 1 -6.08 2.48 -11.10
CA MET A 1 -5.13 1.36 -11.12
C MET A 1 -5.81 0.07 -10.68
N ASN A 2 -5.53 -1.01 -11.38
CA ASN A 2 -6.07 -2.33 -11.01
C ASN A 2 -5.04 -3.09 -10.20
N PHE A 3 -5.35 -3.33 -8.94
CA PHE A 3 -4.46 -4.13 -8.10
C PHE A 3 -4.64 -5.61 -8.43
N THR A 4 -3.53 -6.31 -8.56
CA THR A 4 -3.54 -7.75 -8.83
C THR A 4 -4.36 -8.51 -7.79
N TYR A 5 -4.24 -8.09 -6.54
CA TYR A 5 -4.99 -8.73 -5.46
C TYR A 5 -6.49 -8.70 -5.74
N LYS A 6 -6.99 -7.59 -6.28
CA LYS A 6 -8.42 -7.48 -6.61
C LYS A 6 -8.82 -8.28 -7.84
N THR A 7 -7.87 -8.54 -8.73
CA THR A 7 -8.16 -9.37 -9.91
C THR A 7 -8.15 -10.86 -9.58
N VAL A 8 -7.24 -11.26 -8.71
CA VAL A 8 -7.05 -12.67 -8.38
C VAL A 8 -8.08 -13.17 -7.38
N LYS A 9 -8.50 -12.30 -6.47
CA LYS A 9 -9.46 -12.68 -5.43
C LYS A 9 -10.79 -12.00 -5.62
N THR A 10 -11.87 -12.73 -5.39
CA THR A 10 -13.20 -12.15 -5.44
C THR A 10 -13.40 -11.21 -4.25
N LYS A 11 -14.42 -10.36 -4.35
CA LYS A 11 -14.77 -9.48 -3.26
C LYS A 11 -15.02 -10.25 -1.98
N GLU A 12 -15.75 -11.35 -2.08
CA GLU A 12 -16.08 -12.18 -0.92
C GLU A 12 -14.83 -12.77 -0.29
N GLU A 13 -13.90 -13.23 -1.11
CA GLU A 13 -12.63 -13.77 -0.61
C GLU A 13 -11.82 -12.72 0.11
N ARG A 14 -11.80 -11.50 -0.44
CA ARG A 14 -11.04 -10.41 0.17
C ARG A 14 -11.65 -9.97 1.49
N ILE A 15 -12.97 -9.89 1.56
CA ILE A 15 -13.68 -9.55 2.79
C ILE A 15 -13.39 -10.58 3.87
N GLU A 16 -13.43 -11.84 3.48
CA GLU A 16 -13.18 -12.94 4.42
C GLU A 16 -11.75 -12.90 4.94
N GLU A 17 -10.81 -12.66 4.05
CA GLU A 17 -9.40 -12.58 4.44
C GLU A 17 -9.16 -11.40 5.38
N TYR A 18 -9.76 -10.25 5.07
CA TYR A 18 -9.65 -9.09 5.94
C TYR A 18 -10.22 -9.37 7.33
N ALA A 19 -11.37 -10.00 7.39
CA ALA A 19 -12.01 -10.31 8.67
C ALA A 19 -11.13 -11.22 9.52
N LYS A 20 -10.51 -12.20 8.90
CA LYS A 20 -9.62 -13.14 9.58
C LYS A 20 -8.38 -12.43 10.14
N ILE A 21 -7.77 -11.59 9.31
CA ILE A 21 -6.59 -10.83 9.70
C ILE A 21 -6.91 -9.88 10.85
N SER A 22 -8.02 -9.16 10.74
CA SER A 22 -8.42 -8.18 11.75
C SER A 22 -8.70 -8.83 13.09
N LYS A 23 -9.35 -9.99 13.05
CA LYS A 23 -9.68 -10.70 14.28
C LYS A 23 -8.43 -11.15 15.02
N ASN A 24 -7.45 -11.64 14.27
CA ASN A 24 -6.24 -12.19 14.86
C ASN A 24 -5.18 -11.15 15.18
N ASN A 25 -5.34 -9.93 14.66
CA ASN A 25 -4.34 -8.88 14.81
C ASN A 25 -5.00 -7.53 15.09
N PRO A 26 -5.65 -7.39 16.25
CA PRO A 26 -6.32 -6.12 16.56
C PRO A 26 -5.30 -4.97 16.61
N GLY A 27 -5.70 -3.84 16.06
CA GLY A 27 -4.86 -2.66 16.04
C GLY A 27 -3.82 -2.61 14.94
N LYS A 28 -3.73 -3.66 14.12
CA LYS A 28 -2.81 -3.65 12.99
C LYS A 28 -3.51 -3.19 11.72
N ILE A 29 -2.75 -2.59 10.83
CA ILE A 29 -3.26 -2.06 9.58
C ILE A 29 -2.91 -3.03 8.45
N PRO A 30 -3.91 -3.60 7.77
CA PRO A 30 -3.64 -4.52 6.65
C PRO A 30 -3.48 -3.75 5.36
N ILE A 31 -2.33 -3.93 4.70
CA ILE A 31 -1.96 -3.15 3.53
C ILE A 31 -1.69 -4.09 2.36
N ILE A 32 -2.22 -3.73 1.19
CA ILE A 32 -1.84 -4.33 -0.08
C ILE A 32 -0.98 -3.29 -0.81
N CYS A 33 0.29 -3.62 -1.04
CA CYS A 33 1.23 -2.68 -1.65
C CYS A 33 1.76 -3.28 -2.94
N GLU A 34 1.45 -2.65 -4.08
CA GLU A 34 1.83 -3.17 -5.39
C GLU A 34 2.43 -2.06 -6.24
N LYS A 35 3.24 -2.47 -7.21
CA LYS A 35 3.87 -1.53 -8.14
C LYS A 35 2.83 -0.87 -9.04
N ALA A 36 2.95 0.44 -9.22
CA ALA A 36 2.13 1.15 -10.21
C ALA A 36 2.45 0.58 -11.60
N PRO A 37 1.43 0.34 -12.44
CA PRO A 37 1.67 -0.41 -13.68
C PRO A 37 2.62 0.27 -14.66
N LYS A 38 2.66 1.60 -14.65
CA LYS A 38 3.51 2.31 -15.61
C LYS A 38 4.88 2.67 -15.10
N SER A 39 5.17 2.33 -13.84
CA SER A 39 6.47 2.61 -13.28
C SER A 39 7.48 1.55 -13.72
N ASN A 40 8.71 1.98 -13.93
CA ASN A 40 9.81 1.09 -14.28
C ASN A 40 10.54 0.52 -13.07
N ILE A 41 10.09 0.87 -11.90
CA ILE A 41 10.69 0.36 -10.66
C ILE A 41 10.47 -1.15 -10.60
N LYS A 42 11.37 -1.86 -9.93
CA LYS A 42 11.24 -3.31 -9.89
C LYS A 42 10.08 -3.74 -9.01
N LYS A 43 9.58 -4.93 -9.27
CA LYS A 43 8.47 -5.50 -8.51
C LYS A 43 8.94 -6.01 -7.16
N ILE A 44 8.13 -5.74 -6.15
CA ILE A 44 8.37 -6.21 -4.80
C ILE A 44 7.78 -7.62 -4.67
N ASP A 45 8.49 -8.50 -3.97
CA ASP A 45 8.03 -9.89 -3.82
C ASP A 45 6.84 -9.98 -2.88
N LYS A 46 6.93 -9.31 -1.75
CA LYS A 46 5.86 -9.36 -0.76
C LYS A 46 4.95 -8.16 -0.96
N THR A 47 3.66 -8.42 -1.17
CA THR A 47 2.69 -7.35 -1.40
C THR A 47 1.73 -7.15 -0.25
N LYS A 48 1.60 -8.11 0.65
CA LYS A 48 0.73 -7.96 1.82
C LYS A 48 1.53 -7.59 3.05
N TYR A 49 1.08 -6.57 3.75
CA TYR A 49 1.76 -6.08 4.94
C TYR A 49 0.77 -5.89 6.07
N LEU A 50 1.23 -6.15 7.28
CA LEU A 50 0.44 -5.96 8.49
C LEU A 50 1.30 -5.14 9.43
N VAL A 51 0.95 -3.89 9.62
CA VAL A 51 1.80 -2.96 10.37
C VAL A 51 1.05 -2.35 11.53
N SER A 52 1.80 -1.90 12.53
CA SER A 52 1.23 -1.17 13.64
C SER A 52 0.60 0.14 13.16
N GLY A 53 -0.52 0.53 13.75
CA GLY A 53 -1.14 1.79 13.41
C GLY A 53 -0.27 2.99 13.73
N ASP A 54 0.70 2.83 14.63
CA ASP A 54 1.64 3.90 15.00
C ASP A 54 2.77 4.08 14.00
N LEU A 55 2.97 3.12 13.10
CA LEU A 55 4.00 3.25 12.08
C LEU A 55 3.67 4.44 11.20
N THR A 56 4.67 5.29 10.96
CA THR A 56 4.43 6.51 10.16
C THR A 56 4.61 6.23 8.68
N ILE A 57 4.13 7.19 7.86
CA ILE A 57 4.34 7.13 6.41
C ILE A 57 5.82 7.00 6.09
N ALA A 58 6.66 7.79 6.76
CA ALA A 58 8.10 7.74 6.50
C ALA A 58 8.68 6.37 6.82
N GLN A 59 8.24 5.78 7.92
CA GLN A 59 8.73 4.46 8.32
C GLN A 59 8.27 3.38 7.34
N PHE A 60 7.03 3.45 6.88
CA PHE A 60 6.55 2.50 5.90
C PHE A 60 7.30 2.65 4.57
N THR A 61 7.55 3.90 4.17
CA THR A 61 8.33 4.17 2.96
C THR A 61 9.72 3.54 3.06
N SER A 62 10.36 3.69 4.22
CA SER A 62 11.68 3.08 4.45
C SER A 62 11.62 1.57 4.36
N LEU A 63 10.55 0.98 4.88
CA LEU A 63 10.37 -0.46 4.81
C LEU A 63 10.29 -0.93 3.36
N ILE A 64 9.53 -0.23 2.52
CA ILE A 64 9.40 -0.58 1.11
C ILE A 64 10.73 -0.36 0.38
N ARG A 65 11.47 0.72 0.69
CA ARG A 65 12.78 0.94 0.11
C ARG A 65 13.72 -0.23 0.39
N LYS A 66 13.69 -0.72 1.61
CA LYS A 66 14.52 -1.87 2.00
C LYS A 66 14.12 -3.11 1.22
N LYS A 67 12.84 -3.37 1.11
CA LYS A 67 12.36 -4.54 0.36
C LYS A 67 12.75 -4.47 -1.10
N LEU A 68 12.81 -3.27 -1.66
CA LEU A 68 13.18 -3.06 -3.04
C LEU A 68 14.70 -2.93 -3.23
N ASN A 69 15.43 -2.83 -2.14
CA ASN A 69 16.88 -2.62 -2.18
C ASN A 69 17.23 -1.37 -2.98
N LEU A 70 16.48 -0.30 -2.75
CA LEU A 70 16.66 0.96 -3.47
C LEU A 70 17.78 1.77 -2.87
N GLU A 71 18.55 2.43 -3.75
CA GLU A 71 19.57 3.36 -3.30
C GLU A 71 18.94 4.68 -2.90
N GLN A 72 19.68 5.43 -2.08
CA GLN A 72 19.21 6.70 -1.56
C GLN A 72 18.81 7.68 -2.66
N ALA A 73 19.54 7.67 -3.77
CA ALA A 73 19.29 8.61 -4.85
C ALA A 73 18.00 8.33 -5.62
N ASN A 74 17.47 7.13 -5.48
CA ASN A 74 16.28 6.76 -6.23
C ASN A 74 15.01 7.19 -5.51
N ALA A 75 14.12 7.86 -6.23
CA ALA A 75 12.87 8.32 -5.66
C ALA A 75 11.92 7.14 -5.45
N LEU A 76 11.08 7.26 -4.43
CA LEU A 76 10.02 6.30 -4.18
C LEU A 76 8.79 7.08 -3.73
N PHE A 77 7.69 6.89 -4.42
CA PHE A 77 6.41 7.53 -4.10
C PHE A 77 5.40 6.47 -3.72
N LEU A 78 4.61 6.74 -2.69
CA LEU A 78 3.50 5.88 -2.29
C LEU A 78 2.21 6.61 -2.56
N LEU A 79 1.28 5.92 -3.20
CA LEU A 79 0.09 6.57 -3.72
C LEU A 79 -1.16 5.79 -3.33
N VAL A 80 -2.21 6.53 -2.99
CA VAL A 80 -3.49 5.94 -2.59
C VAL A 80 -4.60 6.48 -3.49
N LYS A 81 -5.65 5.71 -3.65
CA LYS A 81 -6.80 6.08 -4.50
C LYS A 81 -6.36 6.46 -5.90
N GLY A 82 -5.33 5.77 -6.38
CA GLY A 82 -4.88 5.90 -7.75
C GLY A 82 -3.95 7.06 -8.04
N LYS A 83 -3.97 8.12 -7.25
CA LYS A 83 -3.16 9.29 -7.60
C LYS A 83 -2.76 10.20 -6.45
N ASN A 84 -3.24 9.94 -5.24
CA ASN A 84 -2.90 10.81 -4.11
C ASN A 84 -1.59 10.35 -3.48
N ALA A 85 -0.56 11.16 -3.61
CA ALA A 85 0.73 10.84 -3.02
C ALA A 85 0.66 11.02 -1.50
N LEU A 86 1.15 10.01 -0.78
CA LEU A 86 1.25 10.11 0.66
C LEU A 86 2.47 10.97 1.00
N THR A 87 2.23 12.06 1.71
CA THR A 87 3.29 12.97 2.13
C THR A 87 3.18 13.18 3.63
N GLY A 88 4.23 13.76 4.20
CA GLY A 88 4.25 14.04 5.62
C GLY A 88 4.59 12.79 6.42
N ASN A 89 4.20 12.80 7.65
CA ASN A 89 4.63 11.78 8.59
C ASN A 89 3.49 11.29 9.48
N ASP A 90 2.29 11.25 8.92
CA ASP A 90 1.13 10.78 9.66
C ASP A 90 1.29 9.30 10.00
N PRO A 91 0.69 8.86 11.12
CA PRO A 91 0.66 7.43 11.40
C PRO A 91 -0.23 6.69 10.42
N MET A 92 0.10 5.44 10.18
CA MET A 92 -0.65 4.64 9.21
C MET A 92 -2.11 4.45 9.63
N SER A 93 -2.41 4.56 10.92
CA SER A 93 -3.81 4.50 11.36
C SER A 93 -4.63 5.64 10.78
N ASP A 94 -4.04 6.84 10.68
CA ASP A 94 -4.73 7.98 10.06
C ASP A 94 -4.89 7.79 8.56
N VAL A 95 -3.85 7.28 7.91
CA VAL A 95 -3.90 6.97 6.48
C VAL A 95 -5.00 5.94 6.21
N TYR A 96 -5.09 4.94 7.06
CA TYR A 96 -6.10 3.90 6.93
C TYR A 96 -7.51 4.46 7.03
N LYS A 97 -7.75 5.32 8.02
CA LYS A 97 -9.07 5.93 8.19
C LYS A 97 -9.51 6.70 6.97
N LYS A 98 -8.57 7.36 6.32
CA LYS A 98 -8.86 8.20 5.16
C LYS A 98 -9.02 7.40 3.87
N TYR A 99 -8.21 6.37 3.69
CA TYR A 99 -8.06 5.76 2.38
C TYR A 99 -8.34 4.28 2.31
N LYS A 100 -8.82 3.66 3.37
CA LYS A 100 -9.12 2.22 3.31
C LYS A 100 -10.18 1.95 2.24
N ASP A 101 -10.11 0.75 1.68
CA ASP A 101 -11.09 0.32 0.70
C ASP A 101 -12.41 0.06 1.41
N GLU A 102 -13.46 0.71 0.93
CA GLU A 102 -14.79 0.57 1.56
C GLU A 102 -15.39 -0.81 1.35
N GLU A 103 -14.93 -1.48 0.33
CA GLU A 103 -15.48 -2.78 -0.05
C GLU A 103 -14.92 -3.92 0.78
N ASP A 104 -13.61 -3.94 0.99
CA ASP A 104 -12.98 -5.09 1.64
C ASP A 104 -12.19 -4.76 2.91
N GLY A 105 -11.94 -3.48 3.18
CA GLY A 105 -11.27 -3.07 4.41
C GLY A 105 -9.76 -2.96 4.33
N PHE A 106 -9.15 -3.41 3.23
CA PHE A 106 -7.70 -3.28 3.07
C PHE A 106 -7.32 -1.86 2.68
N LEU A 107 -6.10 -1.48 3.03
CA LEU A 107 -5.52 -0.23 2.54
C LEU A 107 -4.65 -0.55 1.34
N TYR A 108 -5.00 0.01 0.17
CA TYR A 108 -4.29 -0.25 -1.07
C TYR A 108 -3.32 0.89 -1.36
N ILE A 109 -2.05 0.54 -1.48
CA ILE A 109 -0.98 1.51 -1.76
C ILE A 109 -0.24 1.07 -3.01
N ALA A 110 -0.10 1.98 -3.98
CA ALA A 110 0.74 1.73 -5.15
C ALA A 110 2.06 2.44 -4.93
N TYR A 111 3.17 1.80 -5.34
CA TYR A 111 4.46 2.46 -5.25
C TYR A 111 5.03 2.68 -6.64
N ALA A 112 5.79 3.75 -6.79
CA ALA A 112 6.34 4.14 -8.08
C ALA A 112 7.61 4.95 -7.89
N SER A 113 8.45 4.96 -8.91
CA SER A 113 9.66 5.77 -8.91
C SER A 113 9.46 7.14 -9.52
N GLU A 114 8.29 7.37 -10.11
CA GLU A 114 8.00 8.65 -10.75
C GLU A 114 6.53 8.98 -10.60
N LEU A 115 6.22 10.27 -10.64
CA LEU A 115 4.84 10.76 -10.54
C LEU A 115 4.30 11.13 -11.91
N VAL A 116 4.26 10.15 -12.81
CA VAL A 116 3.80 10.40 -14.17
C VAL A 116 2.43 9.82 -14.46
N TRP A 117 1.82 9.23 -13.49
CA TRP A 117 0.54 8.59 -13.72
C TRP A 117 -0.56 9.62 -13.84
N GLY A 118 -1.57 9.26 -14.55
CA GLY A 118 -2.60 10.20 -14.90
C GLY A 118 -2.22 11.13 -16.03
N ARG A 119 -1.00 11.05 -16.51
CA ARG A 119 -0.55 11.84 -17.65
C ARG A 119 -0.58 11.01 -18.92
N LYS A 120 -0.82 11.68 -19.98
CA LYS A 120 -0.93 11.01 -21.27
C LYS A 120 0.39 10.74 -21.89
#